data_097db08faa1969f32a222fafb37b1afc
#
_entry.id   097db08faa1969f32a222fafb37b1afc
#
_cell.length_a   1.000
_cell.length_b   1.000
_cell.length_c   1.000
_cell.angle_alpha   90.00
_cell.angle_beta   90.00
_cell.angle_gamma   90.00
#
_symmetry.space_group_name_H-M   'P 1'
#
loop_
_entity.id
_entity.type
_entity.pdbx_description
1 polymer ?
#
loop_
_entity_poly.entity_id
_entity_poly.type
_entity_poly.pdbx_seq_one_letter_code
_entity_poly.pdbx_strand_id
1 'polypeptide(L)'
;MDHIGSAHTPEDVEVLKAVARQRMIAAGQDELDFGDGQPRRRALPIRRSRAEHLWNALSVGFERLGFDTASGGDEVFKQLVLGRLIEPASKLETLRVLEEIGVRPCGYATVKRRLAVYAEPAWRQQIASACAAHVGLGPATLVLYDVSTLYFETDVGDGFREPGYSKQRRLEPQITIGLLTDARGFPLMVEAFEGNKAETTTIIPSLQAFQAAHALPEVTVVADAGMLSDGNLRALSGAGLRFIVGQKIPEVPYIVREWLKTHSGQQPPDGLTLTQPWSRGPAGAAVTETIYYQYRASRARRTLRGISEQVSKAERVVAGKIPVKRNRFITLTGAQKSVNRDLEAKAKALAGWKGYITNLADPRPEYVIGAYHQLWQIEKSFRMSKSDLKARPIYHHLKDSIEAHLTIVFAALAVAR
;
A
#
# COMPACT_ATOMS: atom_id res chain seq x y z
N MET A 1 -34.52 -49.91 -3.98
CA MET A 1 -34.80 -48.67 -3.28
C MET A 1 -34.88 -49.00 -1.78
N ASP A 2 -33.86 -48.66 -1.01
CA ASP A 2 -33.80 -49.02 0.41
C ASP A 2 -34.56 -48.05 1.26
N HIS A 3 -35.46 -48.56 2.10
CA HIS A 3 -36.17 -47.74 3.06
C HIS A 3 -35.29 -47.50 4.29
N ILE A 4 -34.98 -46.22 4.56
CA ILE A 4 -34.07 -45.83 5.63
C ILE A 4 -34.78 -45.58 6.97
N GLY A 5 -36.06 -45.22 6.90
CA GLY A 5 -36.92 -44.95 8.05
C GLY A 5 -38.08 -44.03 7.71
N SER A 6 -39.00 -43.82 8.67
CA SER A 6 -40.11 -42.89 8.58
C SER A 6 -39.86 -41.72 9.54
N ALA A 7 -40.05 -40.48 9.08
CA ALA A 7 -39.89 -39.27 9.89
C ALA A 7 -41.26 -38.70 10.25
N HIS A 8 -41.41 -38.25 11.49
CA HIS A 8 -42.61 -37.62 11.99
C HIS A 8 -42.39 -36.14 12.38
N THR A 9 -41.13 -35.73 12.43
CA THR A 9 -40.71 -34.36 12.69
C THR A 9 -39.67 -33.88 11.68
N PRO A 10 -39.51 -32.54 11.46
CA PRO A 10 -38.45 -31.99 10.61
C PRO A 10 -37.05 -32.45 11.05
N GLU A 11 -36.82 -32.60 12.34
CA GLU A 11 -35.55 -33.05 12.93
C GLU A 11 -35.27 -34.53 12.56
N ASP A 12 -36.30 -35.38 12.59
CA ASP A 12 -36.17 -36.78 12.14
C ASP A 12 -35.79 -36.89 10.67
N VAL A 13 -36.29 -35.96 9.82
CA VAL A 13 -35.93 -35.92 8.39
C VAL A 13 -34.45 -35.62 8.21
N GLU A 14 -33.88 -34.70 8.97
CA GLU A 14 -32.45 -34.42 8.89
C GLU A 14 -31.57 -35.57 9.38
N VAL A 15 -31.98 -36.23 10.43
CA VAL A 15 -31.30 -37.45 10.91
C VAL A 15 -31.34 -38.57 9.85
N LEU A 16 -32.50 -38.82 9.24
CA LEU A 16 -32.63 -39.81 8.18
C LEU A 16 -31.84 -39.46 6.94
N LYS A 17 -31.76 -38.15 6.56
CA LYS A 17 -30.87 -37.67 5.49
C LYS A 17 -29.39 -37.91 5.81
N ALA A 18 -28.98 -37.70 7.05
CA ALA A 18 -27.59 -37.97 7.48
C ALA A 18 -27.27 -39.48 7.40
N VAL A 19 -28.19 -40.35 7.85
CA VAL A 19 -28.05 -41.80 7.72
C VAL A 19 -28.02 -42.24 6.26
N ALA A 20 -28.86 -41.66 5.40
CA ALA A 20 -28.86 -41.89 3.97
C ALA A 20 -27.49 -41.56 3.33
N ARG A 21 -26.97 -40.38 3.63
CA ARG A 21 -25.65 -39.95 3.15
C ARG A 21 -24.55 -40.89 3.64
N GLN A 22 -24.60 -41.29 4.89
CA GLN A 22 -23.61 -42.24 5.47
C GLN A 22 -23.65 -43.57 4.77
N ARG A 23 -24.85 -44.15 4.47
CA ARG A 23 -24.99 -45.42 3.73
C ARG A 23 -24.57 -45.28 2.27
N MET A 24 -24.85 -44.17 1.61
CA MET A 24 -24.41 -43.90 0.25
C MET A 24 -22.87 -43.79 0.16
N ILE A 25 -22.23 -43.17 1.16
CA ILE A 25 -20.76 -43.11 1.22
C ILE A 25 -20.18 -44.52 1.46
N ALA A 26 -20.79 -45.30 2.35
CA ALA A 26 -20.36 -46.67 2.59
C ALA A 26 -20.60 -47.58 1.38
N ALA A 27 -21.72 -47.42 0.65
CA ALA A 27 -22.01 -48.17 -0.57
C ALA A 27 -21.13 -47.75 -1.76
N GLY A 28 -20.69 -46.48 -1.83
CA GLY A 28 -19.79 -46.00 -2.88
C GLY A 28 -18.31 -46.34 -2.64
N GLN A 29 -17.98 -46.90 -1.48
CA GLN A 29 -16.62 -47.39 -1.16
C GLN A 29 -16.45 -48.90 -1.40
N ASP A 30 -17.50 -49.64 -1.71
CA ASP A 30 -17.42 -51.03 -2.13
C ASP A 30 -17.30 -51.11 -3.65
N GLU A 31 -16.23 -51.77 -4.08
CA GLU A 31 -15.98 -52.25 -5.43
C GLU A 31 -15.14 -51.38 -6.37
N LEU A 32 -13.87 -51.37 -6.07
CA LEU A 32 -12.89 -51.74 -7.08
C LEU A 32 -12.39 -53.14 -6.71
N ASP A 33 -13.18 -54.14 -7.02
CA ASP A 33 -12.77 -55.55 -6.93
C ASP A 33 -11.87 -55.86 -8.14
N PHE A 34 -10.57 -55.79 -7.92
CA PHE A 34 -9.55 -56.21 -8.89
C PHE A 34 -9.31 -57.71 -8.92
N GLY A 35 -10.27 -58.52 -8.48
CA GLY A 35 -10.29 -59.94 -8.79
C GLY A 35 -9.22 -60.86 -8.20
N ASP A 36 -8.40 -60.38 -7.29
CA ASP A 36 -7.22 -61.11 -6.81
C ASP A 36 -7.43 -61.75 -5.44
N GLY A 37 -8.40 -62.47 -5.12
CA GLY A 37 -8.50 -63.37 -3.95
C GLY A 37 -7.70 -63.07 -2.68
N GLN A 38 -7.14 -61.89 -2.54
CA GLN A 38 -6.37 -61.43 -1.39
C GLN A 38 -7.26 -60.79 -0.31
N PRO A 39 -6.99 -61.01 0.97
CA PRO A 39 -7.76 -60.43 2.05
C PRO A 39 -7.81 -58.90 1.88
N ARG A 40 -9.04 -58.35 1.78
CA ARG A 40 -9.32 -56.91 1.64
C ARG A 40 -8.45 -56.15 2.62
N ARG A 41 -7.39 -55.49 2.12
CA ARG A 41 -6.61 -54.56 2.91
C ARG A 41 -7.53 -53.39 3.27
N ARG A 42 -7.84 -53.22 4.55
CA ARG A 42 -8.57 -52.04 5.03
C ARG A 42 -7.85 -50.79 4.50
N ALA A 43 -8.62 -49.91 3.82
CA ALA A 43 -8.09 -48.66 3.41
C ALA A 43 -7.43 -47.94 4.61
N LEU A 44 -6.18 -47.55 4.44
CA LEU A 44 -5.47 -46.84 5.51
C LEU A 44 -6.17 -45.53 5.81
N PRO A 45 -6.58 -45.30 7.07
CA PRO A 45 -7.21 -44.03 7.41
C PRO A 45 -6.22 -42.89 7.23
N ILE A 46 -6.66 -41.78 6.58
CA ILE A 46 -5.88 -40.55 6.53
C ILE A 46 -5.81 -40.01 7.96
N ARG A 47 -4.65 -40.10 8.59
CA ARG A 47 -4.44 -39.63 9.96
C ARG A 47 -4.07 -38.13 10.01
N ARG A 48 -3.49 -37.58 8.94
CA ARG A 48 -3.02 -36.23 8.87
C ARG A 48 -2.89 -35.73 7.42
N SER A 49 -3.30 -34.52 7.16
CA SER A 49 -3.00 -33.81 5.92
C SER A 49 -2.01 -32.66 6.24
N ARG A 50 -1.04 -32.43 5.36
CA ARG A 50 -0.02 -31.36 5.53
C ARG A 50 0.11 -30.57 4.25
N ALA A 51 0.28 -29.24 4.38
CA ALA A 51 0.48 -28.33 3.26
C ALA A 51 1.99 -28.12 2.97
N GLU A 52 2.78 -29.19 2.94
CA GLU A 52 4.24 -29.16 2.77
C GLU A 52 4.66 -28.49 1.45
N HIS A 53 3.90 -28.70 0.38
CA HIS A 53 4.19 -28.05 -0.91
C HIS A 53 4.06 -26.52 -0.86
N LEU A 54 3.11 -26.00 -0.08
CA LEU A 54 2.97 -24.55 0.12
C LEU A 54 4.19 -23.99 0.86
N TRP A 55 4.61 -24.65 1.94
CA TRP A 55 5.80 -24.25 2.69
C TRP A 55 7.05 -24.25 1.79
N ASN A 56 7.25 -25.31 1.01
CA ASN A 56 8.40 -25.46 0.12
C ASN A 56 8.40 -24.38 -0.96
N ALA A 57 7.26 -24.08 -1.57
CA ALA A 57 7.14 -23.02 -2.59
C ALA A 57 7.49 -21.64 -2.01
N LEU A 58 6.99 -21.32 -0.81
CA LEU A 58 7.30 -20.06 -0.14
C LEU A 58 8.77 -20.00 0.32
N SER A 59 9.34 -21.13 0.76
CA SER A 59 10.77 -21.24 1.10
C SER A 59 11.67 -20.93 -0.09
N VAL A 60 11.34 -21.45 -1.28
CA VAL A 60 12.06 -21.11 -2.52
C VAL A 60 11.99 -19.62 -2.81
N GLY A 61 10.83 -18.96 -2.59
CA GLY A 61 10.70 -17.51 -2.72
C GLY A 61 11.61 -16.76 -1.74
N PHE A 62 11.64 -17.16 -0.48
CA PHE A 62 12.47 -16.60 0.57
C PHE A 62 13.98 -16.72 0.24
N GLU A 63 14.40 -17.88 -0.23
CA GLU A 63 15.79 -18.17 -0.62
C GLU A 63 16.22 -17.41 -1.86
N ARG A 64 15.35 -17.30 -2.89
CA ARG A 64 15.62 -16.51 -4.11
C ARG A 64 15.82 -15.02 -3.83
N LEU A 65 15.20 -14.50 -2.79
CA LEU A 65 15.44 -13.13 -2.32
C LEU A 65 16.76 -12.98 -1.56
N GLY A 66 17.50 -14.06 -1.32
CA GLY A 66 18.72 -14.06 -0.52
C GLY A 66 18.46 -13.88 0.97
N PHE A 67 17.23 -14.07 1.45
CA PHE A 67 16.88 -13.84 2.86
C PHE A 67 17.49 -14.88 3.80
N ASP A 68 17.76 -16.08 3.29
CA ASP A 68 18.46 -17.11 4.07
C ASP A 68 19.87 -16.63 4.45
N THR A 69 20.63 -16.11 3.48
CA THR A 69 21.95 -15.53 3.72
C THR A 69 21.88 -14.25 4.55
N ALA A 70 20.96 -13.35 4.21
CA ALA A 70 20.82 -12.05 4.90
C ALA A 70 20.39 -12.21 6.37
N SER A 71 19.63 -13.26 6.71
CA SER A 71 19.27 -13.59 8.08
C SER A 71 20.27 -14.49 8.80
N GLY A 72 21.37 -14.89 8.13
CA GLY A 72 22.30 -15.86 8.67
C GLY A 72 21.71 -17.23 8.97
N GLY A 73 20.74 -17.68 8.18
CA GLY A 73 20.04 -18.94 8.37
C GLY A 73 19.08 -18.95 9.56
N ASP A 74 18.55 -17.77 9.96
CA ASP A 74 17.63 -17.69 11.10
C ASP A 74 16.27 -18.34 10.81
N GLU A 75 16.12 -19.58 11.24
CA GLU A 75 14.90 -20.35 11.05
C GLU A 75 13.68 -19.71 11.75
N VAL A 76 13.86 -19.01 12.87
CA VAL A 76 12.77 -18.30 13.57
C VAL A 76 12.23 -17.15 12.69
N PHE A 77 13.13 -16.39 12.06
CA PHE A 77 12.76 -15.34 11.14
C PHE A 77 12.00 -15.89 9.94
N LYS A 78 12.54 -16.95 9.29
CA LYS A 78 11.90 -17.65 8.18
C LYS A 78 10.50 -18.12 8.54
N GLN A 79 10.35 -18.76 9.69
CA GLN A 79 9.06 -19.25 10.18
C GLN A 79 8.05 -18.12 10.40
N LEU A 80 8.45 -16.98 10.97
CA LEU A 80 7.57 -15.85 11.20
C LEU A 80 7.18 -15.14 9.89
N VAL A 81 8.10 -15.03 8.93
CA VAL A 81 7.84 -14.43 7.61
C VAL A 81 6.89 -15.31 6.80
N LEU A 82 7.20 -16.60 6.65
CA LEU A 82 6.40 -17.51 5.84
C LEU A 82 5.05 -17.84 6.51
N GLY A 83 5.04 -17.98 7.84
CA GLY A 83 3.80 -18.17 8.59
C GLY A 83 2.82 -17.00 8.39
N ARG A 84 3.33 -15.76 8.26
CA ARG A 84 2.48 -14.60 7.97
C ARG A 84 1.89 -14.60 6.56
N LEU A 85 2.54 -15.23 5.60
CA LEU A 85 2.02 -15.41 4.24
C LEU A 85 0.93 -16.49 4.19
N ILE A 86 1.10 -17.55 4.97
CA ILE A 86 0.16 -18.67 5.01
C ILE A 86 -1.12 -18.26 5.74
N GLU A 87 -0.97 -17.77 6.97
CA GLU A 87 -2.07 -17.26 7.78
C GLU A 87 -1.59 -16.11 8.67
N PRO A 88 -1.96 -14.86 8.35
CA PRO A 88 -1.56 -13.70 9.15
C PRO A 88 -2.21 -13.73 10.54
N ALA A 89 -1.43 -14.09 11.55
CA ALA A 89 -1.86 -14.28 12.92
C ALA A 89 -0.90 -13.65 13.94
N SER A 90 -1.18 -13.80 15.24
CA SER A 90 -0.24 -13.46 16.30
C SER A 90 0.98 -14.37 16.25
N LYS A 91 2.13 -13.96 16.86
CA LYS A 91 3.33 -14.79 16.89
C LYS A 91 3.11 -16.15 17.56
N LEU A 92 2.25 -16.19 18.58
CA LEU A 92 1.89 -17.44 19.25
C LEU A 92 1.05 -18.33 18.32
N GLU A 93 0.06 -17.75 17.68
CA GLU A 93 -0.84 -18.45 16.76
C GLU A 93 -0.10 -18.92 15.50
N THR A 94 0.90 -18.18 15.04
CA THR A 94 1.76 -18.59 13.93
C THR A 94 2.43 -19.95 14.21
N LEU A 95 2.80 -20.24 15.46
CA LEU A 95 3.40 -21.54 15.82
C LEU A 95 2.41 -22.67 15.63
N ARG A 96 1.13 -22.47 15.98
CA ARG A 96 0.06 -23.44 15.72
C ARG A 96 -0.15 -23.66 14.22
N VAL A 97 -0.20 -22.57 13.44
CA VAL A 97 -0.33 -22.64 11.97
C VAL A 97 0.81 -23.47 11.35
N LEU A 98 2.05 -23.25 11.80
CA LEU A 98 3.22 -24.01 11.33
C LEU A 98 3.08 -25.49 11.64
N GLU A 99 2.63 -25.84 12.86
CA GLU A 99 2.42 -27.24 13.25
C GLU A 99 1.33 -27.91 12.40
N GLU A 100 0.24 -27.20 12.11
CA GLU A 100 -0.86 -27.70 11.28
C GLU A 100 -0.42 -28.03 9.85
N ILE A 101 0.45 -27.20 9.26
CA ILE A 101 1.00 -27.47 7.92
C ILE A 101 2.16 -28.50 7.94
N GLY A 102 2.55 -28.98 9.12
CA GLY A 102 3.57 -30.02 9.29
C GLY A 102 5.00 -29.49 9.47
N VAL A 103 5.19 -28.21 9.64
CA VAL A 103 6.48 -27.61 10.00
C VAL A 103 6.64 -27.62 11.51
N ARG A 104 7.79 -28.08 12.01
CA ARG A 104 8.07 -28.07 13.44
C ARG A 104 8.32 -26.62 13.89
N PRO A 105 7.46 -26.03 14.75
CA PRO A 105 7.63 -24.66 15.16
C PRO A 105 8.76 -24.51 16.17
N CYS A 106 9.41 -23.33 16.19
CA CYS A 106 10.32 -22.95 17.25
C CYS A 106 9.55 -22.68 18.56
N GLY A 107 10.25 -22.71 19.69
CA GLY A 107 9.63 -22.39 20.99
C GLY A 107 9.25 -20.91 21.11
N TYR A 108 8.09 -20.60 21.71
CA TYR A 108 7.60 -19.23 21.88
C TYR A 108 8.56 -18.33 22.67
N ALA A 109 9.27 -18.88 23.67
CA ALA A 109 10.30 -18.16 24.39
C ALA A 109 11.46 -17.73 23.47
N THR A 110 11.83 -18.56 22.49
CA THR A 110 12.83 -18.25 21.48
C THR A 110 12.33 -17.14 20.56
N VAL A 111 11.08 -17.19 20.10
CA VAL A 111 10.46 -16.11 19.32
C VAL A 111 10.57 -14.78 20.07
N LYS A 112 10.17 -14.73 21.35
CA LYS A 112 10.23 -13.50 22.15
C LYS A 112 11.65 -12.92 22.22
N ARG A 113 12.67 -13.74 22.44
CA ARG A 113 14.07 -13.28 22.49
C ARG A 113 14.54 -12.75 21.13
N ARG A 114 14.13 -13.38 20.04
CA ARG A 114 14.54 -13.00 18.68
C ARG A 114 13.88 -11.72 18.20
N LEU A 115 12.71 -11.32 18.72
CA LEU A 115 12.06 -10.07 18.34
C LEU A 115 12.97 -8.85 18.55
N ALA A 116 13.74 -8.78 19.64
CA ALA A 116 14.66 -7.69 19.87
C ALA A 116 15.72 -7.58 18.76
N VAL A 117 16.22 -8.72 18.25
CA VAL A 117 17.17 -8.75 17.12
C VAL A 117 16.52 -8.23 15.82
N TYR A 118 15.28 -8.64 15.53
CA TYR A 118 14.58 -8.21 14.32
C TYR A 118 14.15 -6.73 14.36
N ALA A 119 14.14 -6.12 15.54
CA ALA A 119 13.92 -4.70 15.75
C ALA A 119 15.13 -3.84 15.40
N GLU A 120 16.33 -4.43 15.44
CA GLU A 120 17.59 -3.71 15.21
C GLU A 120 17.61 -3.10 13.79
N PRO A 121 17.99 -1.82 13.65
CA PRO A 121 18.10 -1.18 12.34
C PRO A 121 19.04 -1.94 11.39
N ALA A 122 20.15 -2.49 11.92
CA ALA A 122 21.10 -3.26 11.14
C ALA A 122 20.48 -4.54 10.55
N TRP A 123 19.62 -5.24 11.29
CA TRP A 123 18.91 -6.41 10.80
C TRP A 123 17.97 -6.05 9.64
N ARG A 124 17.16 -5.01 9.83
CA ARG A 124 16.25 -4.52 8.78
C ARG A 124 17.02 -4.09 7.53
N GLN A 125 18.18 -3.44 7.73
CA GLN A 125 19.05 -3.04 6.62
C GLN A 125 19.61 -4.24 5.85
N GLN A 126 19.98 -5.33 6.51
CA GLN A 126 20.42 -6.56 5.84
C GLN A 126 19.33 -7.15 4.95
N ILE A 127 18.09 -7.22 5.45
CA ILE A 127 16.92 -7.69 4.66
C ILE A 127 16.63 -6.73 3.49
N ALA A 128 16.70 -5.41 3.72
CA ALA A 128 16.53 -4.40 2.67
C ALA A 128 17.63 -4.50 1.59
N SER A 129 18.88 -4.76 2.00
CA SER A 129 20.00 -4.96 1.07
C SER A 129 19.82 -6.20 0.19
N ALA A 130 19.25 -7.29 0.73
CA ALA A 130 18.90 -8.46 -0.06
C ALA A 130 17.79 -8.14 -1.08
N CYS A 131 16.78 -7.36 -0.69
CA CYS A 131 15.75 -6.87 -1.62
C CYS A 131 16.36 -6.03 -2.75
N ALA A 132 17.25 -5.11 -2.42
CA ALA A 132 17.94 -4.25 -3.39
C ALA A 132 18.82 -5.05 -4.35
N ALA A 133 19.53 -6.05 -3.85
CA ALA A 133 20.35 -6.96 -4.65
C ALA A 133 19.49 -7.80 -5.61
N HIS A 134 18.33 -8.28 -5.15
CA HIS A 134 17.39 -9.05 -5.98
C HIS A 134 16.87 -8.23 -7.17
N VAL A 135 16.56 -6.95 -6.95
CA VAL A 135 16.09 -6.06 -8.04
C VAL A 135 17.22 -5.65 -8.98
N GLY A 136 18.47 -5.66 -8.51
CA GLY A 136 19.62 -5.21 -9.29
C GLY A 136 19.59 -3.69 -9.51
N LEU A 137 19.69 -2.91 -8.42
CA LEU A 137 19.66 -1.45 -8.48
C LEU A 137 20.81 -0.94 -9.37
N GLY A 138 20.47 -0.11 -10.35
CA GLY A 138 21.44 0.53 -11.24
C GLY A 138 21.84 1.93 -10.78
N PRO A 139 22.80 2.56 -11.47
CA PRO A 139 23.30 3.89 -11.13
C PRO A 139 22.24 5.00 -11.20
N ALA A 140 21.21 4.83 -12.03
CA ALA A 140 20.06 5.73 -12.15
C ALA A 140 18.79 4.98 -11.77
N THR A 141 18.57 4.84 -10.46
CA THR A 141 17.45 4.06 -9.92
C THR A 141 16.22 4.95 -9.71
N LEU A 142 15.08 4.49 -10.23
CA LEU A 142 13.79 5.09 -9.95
C LEU A 142 13.11 4.34 -8.80
N VAL A 143 12.75 5.06 -7.75
CA VAL A 143 12.04 4.53 -6.60
C VAL A 143 10.69 5.24 -6.40
N LEU A 144 9.69 4.49 -5.97
CA LEU A 144 8.42 5.04 -5.52
C LEU A 144 8.47 5.21 -4.01
N TYR A 145 8.02 6.34 -3.50
CA TYR A 145 7.88 6.59 -2.07
C TYR A 145 6.46 7.00 -1.72
N ASP A 146 5.92 6.36 -0.71
CA ASP A 146 4.62 6.73 -0.12
C ASP A 146 4.65 6.44 1.38
N VAL A 147 3.75 7.09 2.11
CA VAL A 147 3.57 6.90 3.54
C VAL A 147 2.17 6.41 3.87
N SER A 148 2.09 5.68 4.95
CA SER A 148 0.82 5.19 5.47
C SER A 148 0.84 5.14 6.98
N THR A 149 -0.34 5.08 7.60
CA THR A 149 -0.48 4.98 9.05
C THR A 149 -0.95 3.60 9.47
N LEU A 150 -0.39 3.09 10.57
CA LEU A 150 -0.87 1.92 11.28
C LEU A 150 -1.32 2.37 12.67
N TYR A 151 -2.55 2.07 13.02
CA TYR A 151 -3.14 2.43 14.31
C TYR A 151 -3.06 1.29 15.31
N PHE A 152 -3.18 1.65 16.58
CA PHE A 152 -3.20 0.74 17.71
C PHE A 152 -4.55 0.82 18.42
N GLU A 153 -4.97 -0.28 19.00
CA GLU A 153 -6.16 -0.32 19.86
C GLU A 153 -5.78 0.07 21.30
N THR A 154 -5.41 1.34 21.49
CA THR A 154 -5.06 1.95 22.79
C THR A 154 -5.41 3.42 22.75
N ASP A 155 -5.67 4.00 23.92
CA ASP A 155 -6.02 5.43 24.06
C ASP A 155 -4.82 6.29 24.45
N VAL A 156 -3.66 5.69 24.78
CA VAL A 156 -2.50 6.39 25.32
C VAL A 156 -1.33 6.31 24.38
N GLY A 157 -0.76 7.47 24.04
CA GLY A 157 0.50 7.60 23.31
C GLY A 157 1.72 7.33 24.21
N ASP A 158 2.88 7.09 23.62
CA ASP A 158 4.13 6.76 24.31
C ASP A 158 5.38 7.45 23.71
N GLY A 159 5.15 8.49 22.90
CA GLY A 159 6.23 9.20 22.19
C GLY A 159 6.54 8.61 20.81
N PHE A 160 6.25 7.33 20.58
CA PHE A 160 6.35 6.68 19.27
C PHE A 160 4.96 6.44 18.66
N ARG A 161 4.07 5.85 19.44
CA ARG A 161 2.66 5.75 19.10
C ARG A 161 1.97 7.03 19.53
N GLU A 162 1.57 7.86 18.60
CA GLU A 162 0.97 9.15 18.90
C GLU A 162 -0.30 9.37 18.07
N PRO A 163 -1.33 10.05 18.63
CA PRO A 163 -2.43 10.54 17.83
C PRO A 163 -1.92 11.48 16.74
N GLY A 164 -2.35 11.27 15.52
CA GLY A 164 -1.91 12.07 14.39
C GLY A 164 -2.94 12.16 13.28
N TYR A 165 -2.59 12.90 12.21
CA TYR A 165 -3.47 13.00 11.06
C TYR A 165 -3.56 11.64 10.37
N SER A 166 -4.77 11.11 10.29
CA SER A 166 -5.08 9.87 9.60
C SER A 166 -6.11 10.14 8.51
N LYS A 167 -5.89 9.58 7.31
CA LYS A 167 -6.89 9.61 6.22
C LYS A 167 -8.23 8.99 6.67
N GLN A 168 -8.19 8.11 7.67
CA GLN A 168 -9.36 7.44 8.25
C GLN A 168 -10.00 8.21 9.41
N ARG A 169 -9.40 9.36 9.81
CA ARG A 169 -9.86 10.24 10.91
C ARG A 169 -10.03 9.49 12.25
N ARG A 170 -9.13 8.57 12.52
CA ARG A 170 -9.07 7.85 13.79
C ARG A 170 -8.37 8.73 14.84
N LEU A 171 -8.82 8.61 16.09
CA LEU A 171 -8.26 9.31 17.25
C LEU A 171 -7.22 8.46 17.97
N GLU A 172 -7.25 7.15 17.75
CA GLU A 172 -6.34 6.20 18.36
C GLU A 172 -4.88 6.49 17.96
N PRO A 173 -3.92 6.28 18.86
CA PRO A 173 -2.50 6.37 18.58
C PRO A 173 -2.10 5.53 17.37
N GLN A 174 -1.22 6.06 16.56
CA GLN A 174 -0.73 5.46 15.33
C GLN A 174 0.78 5.63 15.20
N ILE A 175 1.37 4.93 14.27
CA ILE A 175 2.72 5.21 13.72
C ILE A 175 2.58 5.53 12.25
N THR A 176 3.52 6.32 11.75
CA THR A 176 3.67 6.58 10.32
C THR A 176 4.71 5.65 9.74
N ILE A 177 4.42 5.02 8.61
CA ILE A 177 5.33 4.12 7.90
C ILE A 177 5.65 4.69 6.54
N GLY A 178 6.94 4.91 6.27
CA GLY A 178 7.48 5.18 4.95
C GLY A 178 7.88 3.87 4.26
N LEU A 179 7.46 3.69 3.01
CA LEU A 179 7.84 2.56 2.17
C LEU A 179 8.52 3.08 0.91
N LEU A 180 9.70 2.52 0.59
CA LEU A 180 10.31 2.64 -0.72
C LEU A 180 10.09 1.34 -1.49
N THR A 181 9.76 1.48 -2.78
CA THR A 181 9.64 0.35 -3.71
C THR A 181 10.33 0.67 -5.04
N ASP A 182 10.61 -0.36 -5.81
CA ASP A 182 10.94 -0.19 -7.21
C ASP A 182 9.71 0.28 -8.02
N ALA A 183 9.87 0.48 -9.31
CA ALA A 183 8.81 0.90 -10.22
C ALA A 183 7.65 -0.12 -10.33
N ARG A 184 7.85 -1.38 -9.95
CA ARG A 184 6.85 -2.45 -9.94
C ARG A 184 6.15 -2.59 -8.60
N GLY A 185 6.57 -1.82 -7.58
CA GLY A 185 6.06 -1.89 -6.22
C GLY A 185 6.70 -2.98 -5.38
N PHE A 186 7.83 -3.56 -5.80
CA PHE A 186 8.61 -4.48 -4.98
C PHE A 186 9.30 -3.69 -3.84
N PRO A 187 9.18 -4.11 -2.57
CA PRO A 187 9.67 -3.35 -1.43
C PRO A 187 11.19 -3.34 -1.36
N LEU A 188 11.77 -2.14 -1.17
CA LEU A 188 13.20 -1.93 -1.06
C LEU A 188 13.61 -1.51 0.35
N MET A 189 12.79 -0.68 1.01
CA MET A 189 13.05 -0.22 2.36
C MET A 189 11.74 0.16 3.06
N VAL A 190 11.68 -0.07 4.36
CA VAL A 190 10.59 0.38 5.23
C VAL A 190 11.18 1.10 6.44
N GLU A 191 10.56 2.21 6.82
CA GLU A 191 10.88 2.96 8.04
C GLU A 191 9.64 3.29 8.83
N ALA A 192 9.78 3.39 10.14
CA ALA A 192 8.72 3.79 11.04
C ALA A 192 9.04 5.12 11.70
N PHE A 193 8.04 5.97 11.82
CA PHE A 193 8.11 7.29 12.42
C PHE A 193 7.00 7.48 13.45
N GLU A 194 7.18 8.43 14.33
CA GLU A 194 6.19 8.82 15.31
C GLU A 194 4.85 9.16 14.62
N GLY A 195 3.74 8.78 15.23
CA GLY A 195 2.42 8.91 14.64
C GLY A 195 1.95 10.32 14.36
N ASN A 196 2.48 11.30 15.08
CA ASN A 196 2.24 12.74 14.89
C ASN A 196 3.21 13.41 13.91
N LYS A 197 4.20 12.69 13.40
CA LYS A 197 5.18 13.23 12.45
C LYS A 197 4.54 13.51 11.10
N ALA A 198 4.80 14.69 10.56
CA ALA A 198 4.26 15.08 9.26
C ALA A 198 4.88 14.23 8.13
N GLU A 199 4.06 13.75 7.21
CA GLU A 199 4.50 12.96 6.04
C GLU A 199 5.65 13.63 5.27
N THR A 200 5.61 14.97 5.22
CA THR A 200 6.62 15.78 4.53
C THR A 200 8.01 15.73 5.16
N THR A 201 8.14 15.32 6.42
CA THR A 201 9.42 15.26 7.14
C THR A 201 10.08 13.87 7.10
N THR A 202 9.39 12.88 6.56
CA THR A 202 9.85 11.49 6.53
C THR A 202 10.66 11.15 5.26
N ILE A 203 10.33 11.79 4.13
CA ILE A 203 10.84 11.43 2.81
C ILE A 203 12.37 11.62 2.66
N ILE A 204 12.90 12.77 3.08
CA ILE A 204 14.32 13.10 2.85
C ILE A 204 15.25 12.19 3.64
N PRO A 205 15.06 11.99 4.97
CA PRO A 205 15.87 11.04 5.72
C PRO A 205 15.83 9.63 5.13
N SER A 206 14.65 9.14 4.74
CA SER A 206 14.51 7.80 4.15
C SER A 206 15.30 7.67 2.84
N LEU A 207 15.21 8.65 1.95
CA LEU A 207 15.92 8.62 0.67
C LEU A 207 17.44 8.72 0.84
N GLN A 208 17.91 9.58 1.77
CA GLN A 208 19.33 9.70 2.07
C GLN A 208 19.90 8.42 2.68
N ALA A 209 19.15 7.80 3.61
CA ALA A 209 19.54 6.52 4.19
C ALA A 209 19.60 5.41 3.12
N PHE A 210 18.61 5.37 2.23
CA PHE A 210 18.57 4.42 1.10
C PHE A 210 19.73 4.63 0.14
N GLN A 211 19.99 5.89 -0.27
CA GLN A 211 21.08 6.23 -1.17
C GLN A 211 22.45 5.87 -0.59
N ALA A 212 22.68 6.19 0.68
CA ALA A 212 23.92 5.86 1.39
C ALA A 212 24.10 4.34 1.54
N ALA A 213 23.05 3.62 1.94
CA ALA A 213 23.08 2.18 2.17
C ALA A 213 23.43 1.37 0.92
N HIS A 214 23.07 1.88 -0.26
CA HIS A 214 23.28 1.19 -1.54
C HIS A 214 24.30 1.87 -2.44
N ALA A 215 25.02 2.90 -1.93
CA ALA A 215 26.03 3.67 -2.68
C ALA A 215 25.53 4.13 -4.07
N LEU A 216 24.27 4.57 -4.16
CA LEU A 216 23.65 4.96 -5.42
C LEU A 216 24.07 6.38 -5.79
N PRO A 217 24.67 6.59 -6.97
CA PRO A 217 25.10 7.92 -7.40
C PRO A 217 23.90 8.83 -7.73
N GLU A 218 22.82 8.27 -8.27
CA GLU A 218 21.63 9.00 -8.63
C GLU A 218 20.36 8.23 -8.30
N VAL A 219 19.44 8.88 -7.57
CA VAL A 219 18.13 8.32 -7.25
C VAL A 219 17.05 9.30 -7.71
N THR A 220 16.11 8.79 -8.50
CA THR A 220 14.89 9.53 -8.87
C THR A 220 13.73 9.03 -8.03
N VAL A 221 13.20 9.89 -7.16
CA VAL A 221 12.03 9.55 -6.35
C VAL A 221 10.75 9.99 -7.03
N VAL A 222 9.74 9.12 -7.01
CA VAL A 222 8.37 9.43 -7.43
C VAL A 222 7.49 9.46 -6.19
N ALA A 223 6.77 10.58 -5.98
CA ALA A 223 5.90 10.76 -4.81
C ALA A 223 4.63 11.55 -5.15
N ASP A 224 3.59 11.44 -4.30
CA ASP A 224 2.35 12.17 -4.52
C ASP A 224 2.46 13.66 -4.14
N ALA A 225 1.64 14.49 -4.76
CA ALA A 225 1.56 15.95 -4.56
C ALA A 225 1.28 16.37 -3.10
N GLY A 226 0.66 15.49 -2.31
CA GLY A 226 0.35 15.73 -0.91
C GLY A 226 1.57 15.70 0.00
N MET A 227 2.60 14.98 -0.39
CA MET A 227 3.76 14.66 0.44
C MET A 227 4.88 15.70 0.38
N LEU A 228 4.89 16.58 -0.63
CA LEU A 228 5.99 17.48 -0.85
C LEU A 228 5.54 18.95 -0.82
N SER A 229 6.11 19.67 0.14
CA SER A 229 6.07 21.12 0.19
C SER A 229 7.17 21.73 -0.71
N ASP A 230 7.06 23.00 -1.02
CA ASP A 230 8.11 23.74 -1.73
C ASP A 230 9.47 23.65 -1.03
N GLY A 231 9.46 23.63 0.31
CA GLY A 231 10.67 23.43 1.11
C GLY A 231 11.30 22.06 0.88
N ASN A 232 10.49 21.01 0.82
CA ASN A 232 10.98 19.64 0.58
C ASN A 232 11.54 19.46 -0.83
N LEU A 233 10.91 20.07 -1.85
CA LEU A 233 11.45 20.04 -3.22
C LEU A 233 12.83 20.70 -3.32
N ARG A 234 13.01 21.85 -2.64
CA ARG A 234 14.32 22.48 -2.53
C ARG A 234 15.34 21.61 -1.80
N ALA A 235 14.93 21.01 -0.70
CA ALA A 235 15.80 20.13 0.09
C ALA A 235 16.20 18.87 -0.67
N LEU A 236 15.29 18.26 -1.45
CA LEU A 236 15.61 17.16 -2.36
C LEU A 236 16.63 17.56 -3.41
N SER A 237 16.41 18.71 -4.08
CA SER A 237 17.37 19.22 -5.07
C SER A 237 18.72 19.57 -4.44
N GLY A 238 18.73 20.19 -3.25
CA GLY A 238 19.94 20.49 -2.50
C GLY A 238 20.72 19.27 -2.04
N ALA A 239 20.04 18.15 -1.82
CA ALA A 239 20.64 16.84 -1.51
C ALA A 239 21.10 16.07 -2.77
N GLY A 240 21.00 16.64 -3.97
CA GLY A 240 21.37 15.99 -5.23
C GLY A 240 20.35 14.92 -5.70
N LEU A 241 19.19 14.83 -5.05
CA LEU A 241 18.15 13.88 -5.40
C LEU A 241 17.31 14.36 -6.58
N ARG A 242 16.97 13.45 -7.48
CA ARG A 242 16.03 13.70 -8.57
C ARG A 242 14.62 13.33 -8.14
N PHE A 243 13.62 14.01 -8.71
CA PHE A 243 12.23 13.72 -8.35
C PHE A 243 11.25 13.86 -9.52
N ILE A 244 10.16 13.16 -9.43
CA ILE A 244 8.94 13.31 -10.23
C ILE A 244 7.77 13.34 -9.27
N VAL A 245 7.04 14.46 -9.21
CA VAL A 245 5.99 14.68 -8.21
C VAL A 245 4.75 15.27 -8.84
N GLY A 246 3.58 14.93 -8.30
CA GLY A 246 2.34 15.60 -8.68
C GLY A 246 2.35 17.06 -8.28
N GLN A 247 2.06 17.96 -9.21
CA GLN A 247 1.94 19.40 -8.95
C GLN A 247 0.51 19.77 -8.58
N LYS A 248 0.32 20.41 -7.43
CA LYS A 248 -0.96 21.04 -7.10
C LYS A 248 -1.17 22.25 -8.02
N ILE A 249 -2.36 22.39 -8.59
CA ILE A 249 -2.72 23.48 -9.48
C ILE A 249 -3.76 24.37 -8.77
N PRO A 250 -3.33 25.32 -7.92
CA PRO A 250 -4.24 26.20 -7.20
C PRO A 250 -4.90 27.24 -8.11
N GLU A 251 -4.19 27.68 -9.16
CA GLU A 251 -4.64 28.63 -10.17
C GLU A 251 -4.46 28.05 -11.58
N VAL A 252 -5.21 28.56 -12.57
CA VAL A 252 -5.04 28.13 -13.97
C VAL A 252 -3.64 28.54 -14.43
N PRO A 253 -2.74 27.59 -14.77
CA PRO A 253 -1.38 27.91 -15.19
C PRO A 253 -1.37 28.80 -16.43
N TYR A 254 -0.36 29.66 -16.56
CA TYR A 254 -0.26 30.60 -17.69
C TYR A 254 -0.36 29.86 -19.03
N ILE A 255 0.42 28.81 -19.23
CA ILE A 255 0.43 28.05 -20.49
C ILE A 255 -0.93 27.37 -20.79
N VAL A 256 -1.66 26.91 -19.76
CA VAL A 256 -3.00 26.36 -19.92
C VAL A 256 -3.99 27.48 -20.30
N ARG A 257 -3.85 28.64 -19.68
CA ARG A 257 -4.69 29.81 -19.97
C ARG A 257 -4.49 30.30 -21.40
N GLU A 258 -3.26 30.40 -21.86
CA GLU A 258 -2.94 30.79 -23.23
C GLU A 258 -3.48 29.77 -24.24
N TRP A 259 -3.33 28.48 -23.95
CA TRP A 259 -3.92 27.46 -24.82
C TRP A 259 -5.43 27.59 -24.91
N LEU A 260 -6.12 27.73 -23.78
CA LEU A 260 -7.59 27.90 -23.75
C LEU A 260 -8.05 29.19 -24.46
N LYS A 261 -7.24 30.24 -24.42
CA LYS A 261 -7.53 31.53 -25.09
C LYS A 261 -7.37 31.40 -26.60
N THR A 262 -6.29 30.77 -27.06
CA THR A 262 -5.99 30.59 -28.50
C THR A 262 -6.89 29.57 -29.18
N HIS A 263 -7.46 28.61 -28.40
CA HIS A 263 -8.35 27.57 -28.89
C HIS A 263 -9.77 27.74 -28.29
N SER A 264 -10.25 28.97 -28.25
CA SER A 264 -11.56 29.31 -27.64
C SER A 264 -12.68 28.46 -28.23
N GLY A 265 -13.48 27.84 -27.35
CA GLY A 265 -14.59 26.95 -27.73
C GLY A 265 -14.20 25.51 -28.09
N GLN A 266 -12.91 25.19 -28.08
CA GLN A 266 -12.44 23.81 -28.33
C GLN A 266 -12.08 23.10 -27.01
N GLN A 267 -12.42 21.83 -26.92
CA GLN A 267 -11.91 20.99 -25.82
C GLN A 267 -10.47 20.56 -26.13
N PRO A 268 -9.58 20.57 -25.11
CA PRO A 268 -8.24 20.06 -25.30
C PRO A 268 -8.26 18.59 -25.77
N PRO A 269 -7.43 18.20 -26.74
CA PRO A 269 -7.30 16.81 -27.14
C PRO A 269 -6.93 15.92 -25.97
N ASP A 270 -7.44 14.69 -25.94
CA ASP A 270 -7.09 13.73 -24.89
C ASP A 270 -5.60 13.42 -24.97
N GLY A 271 -4.88 13.54 -23.85
CA GLY A 271 -3.45 13.36 -23.79
C GLY A 271 -2.61 14.62 -24.07
N LEU A 272 -3.22 15.73 -24.46
CA LEU A 272 -2.49 17.00 -24.64
C LEU A 272 -1.60 17.27 -23.44
N THR A 273 -0.33 17.52 -23.68
CA THR A 273 0.66 17.86 -22.66
C THR A 273 1.32 19.18 -23.00
N LEU A 274 1.27 20.10 -22.05
CA LEU A 274 1.89 21.42 -22.12
C LEU A 274 3.08 21.45 -21.18
N THR A 275 4.20 22.00 -21.63
CA THR A 275 5.47 22.04 -20.90
C THR A 275 5.76 23.47 -20.46
N GLN A 276 6.05 23.67 -19.20
CA GLN A 276 6.39 24.96 -18.63
C GLN A 276 7.70 24.85 -17.85
N PRO A 277 8.76 25.56 -18.26
CA PRO A 277 9.95 25.75 -17.44
C PRO A 277 9.56 26.46 -16.13
N TRP A 278 10.16 26.04 -15.04
CA TRP A 278 9.92 26.60 -13.72
C TRP A 278 11.23 26.81 -12.99
N SER A 279 11.39 27.97 -12.39
CA SER A 279 12.57 28.29 -11.58
C SER A 279 12.13 28.52 -10.14
N ARG A 280 12.74 27.79 -9.23
CA ARG A 280 12.44 27.86 -7.79
C ARG A 280 13.62 28.44 -7.03
N GLY A 281 13.38 29.45 -6.23
CA GLY A 281 14.40 30.11 -5.41
C GLY A 281 14.71 31.52 -5.87
N PRO A 282 15.57 32.24 -5.12
CA PRO A 282 15.98 33.61 -5.48
C PRO A 282 16.86 33.58 -6.76
N ALA A 283 16.86 34.71 -7.45
CA ALA A 283 17.71 34.92 -8.64
C ALA A 283 19.18 34.61 -8.29
N GLY A 284 19.85 33.79 -9.10
CA GLY A 284 21.24 33.40 -8.91
C GLY A 284 21.45 32.06 -8.16
N ALA A 285 20.42 31.54 -7.45
CA ALA A 285 20.42 30.22 -6.82
C ALA A 285 19.18 29.39 -7.22
N ALA A 286 18.55 29.73 -8.33
CA ALA A 286 17.34 29.09 -8.80
C ALA A 286 17.64 27.68 -9.32
N VAL A 287 16.90 26.69 -8.80
CA VAL A 287 16.87 25.33 -9.36
C VAL A 287 15.92 25.32 -10.55
N THR A 288 16.41 24.88 -11.70
CA THR A 288 15.58 24.72 -12.90
C THR A 288 14.78 23.42 -12.79
N GLU A 289 13.49 23.55 -12.89
CA GLU A 289 12.52 22.47 -12.87
C GLU A 289 11.64 22.55 -14.12
N THR A 290 10.97 21.45 -14.45
CA THR A 290 10.00 21.41 -15.55
C THR A 290 8.66 20.95 -15.03
N ILE A 291 7.60 21.69 -15.38
CA ILE A 291 6.23 21.30 -15.07
C ILE A 291 5.53 20.86 -16.36
N TYR A 292 4.96 19.66 -16.34
CA TYR A 292 4.11 19.14 -17.39
C TYR A 292 2.66 19.21 -16.96
N TYR A 293 1.79 19.82 -17.76
CA TYR A 293 0.34 19.85 -17.56
C TYR A 293 -0.32 18.95 -18.58
N GLN A 294 -0.88 17.83 -18.14
CA GLN A 294 -1.57 16.90 -19.01
C GLN A 294 -3.08 16.97 -18.86
N TYR A 295 -3.76 17.13 -19.97
CA TYR A 295 -5.22 17.01 -20.06
C TYR A 295 -5.65 15.57 -20.32
N ARG A 296 -6.71 15.13 -19.63
CA ARG A 296 -7.41 13.88 -19.91
C ARG A 296 -8.91 14.09 -19.92
N ALA A 297 -9.54 13.75 -21.05
CA ALA A 297 -10.98 13.93 -21.26
C ALA A 297 -11.82 13.12 -20.25
N SER A 298 -11.40 11.90 -19.90
CA SER A 298 -12.08 11.08 -18.90
C SER A 298 -12.03 11.70 -17.51
N ARG A 299 -10.92 12.33 -17.14
CA ARG A 299 -10.77 13.08 -15.88
C ARG A 299 -11.63 14.34 -15.91
N ALA A 300 -11.67 15.06 -17.04
CA ALA A 300 -12.50 16.24 -17.20
C ALA A 300 -13.99 15.92 -16.98
N ARG A 301 -14.53 14.92 -17.66
CA ARG A 301 -15.92 14.48 -17.49
C ARG A 301 -16.27 14.15 -16.05
N ARG A 302 -15.40 13.41 -15.35
CA ARG A 302 -15.62 13.07 -13.93
C ARG A 302 -15.60 14.30 -13.03
N THR A 303 -14.62 15.19 -13.23
CA THR A 303 -14.46 16.43 -12.45
C THR A 303 -15.63 17.38 -12.69
N LEU A 304 -16.04 17.58 -13.94
CA LEU A 304 -17.17 18.45 -14.31
C LEU A 304 -18.48 17.95 -13.71
N ARG A 305 -18.74 16.64 -13.73
CA ARG A 305 -19.91 16.03 -13.07
C ARG A 305 -19.89 16.35 -11.57
N GLY A 306 -18.79 16.11 -10.89
CA GLY A 306 -18.65 16.40 -9.44
C GLY A 306 -18.81 17.90 -9.13
N ILE A 307 -18.32 18.80 -9.99
CA ILE A 307 -18.55 20.25 -9.87
C ILE A 307 -20.04 20.58 -10.00
N SER A 308 -20.69 20.09 -11.04
CA SER A 308 -22.12 20.33 -11.28
C SER A 308 -22.99 19.86 -10.11
N GLU A 309 -22.74 18.68 -9.57
CA GLU A 309 -23.44 18.14 -8.40
C GLU A 309 -23.25 19.02 -7.15
N GLN A 310 -22.02 19.49 -6.91
CA GLN A 310 -21.72 20.36 -5.76
C GLN A 310 -22.33 21.76 -5.92
N VAL A 311 -22.30 22.32 -7.13
CA VAL A 311 -22.91 23.61 -7.45
C VAL A 311 -24.43 23.54 -7.31
N SER A 312 -25.08 22.51 -7.85
CA SER A 312 -26.53 22.29 -7.67
C SER A 312 -26.94 22.17 -6.20
N LYS A 313 -26.11 21.51 -5.37
CA LYS A 313 -26.32 21.50 -3.93
C LYS A 313 -26.16 22.88 -3.30
N ALA A 314 -25.15 23.66 -3.74
CA ALA A 314 -24.94 25.02 -3.26
C ALA A 314 -26.14 25.93 -3.60
N GLU A 315 -26.67 25.87 -4.82
CA GLU A 315 -27.86 26.60 -5.27
C GLU A 315 -29.10 26.25 -4.41
N ARG A 316 -29.28 24.98 -4.09
CA ARG A 316 -30.38 24.53 -3.20
C ARG A 316 -30.25 25.06 -1.77
N VAL A 317 -28.99 25.19 -1.24
CA VAL A 317 -28.73 25.81 0.06
C VAL A 317 -29.03 27.29 0.02
N VAL A 318 -28.60 28.00 -1.03
CA VAL A 318 -28.85 29.45 -1.20
C VAL A 318 -30.34 29.72 -1.31
N ALA A 319 -31.07 28.85 -2.05
CA ALA A 319 -32.53 28.94 -2.18
C ALA A 319 -33.31 28.49 -0.92
N GLY A 320 -32.63 28.12 0.18
CA GLY A 320 -33.28 27.69 1.43
C GLY A 320 -33.93 26.29 1.37
N LYS A 321 -33.75 25.54 0.28
CA LYS A 321 -34.37 24.21 0.09
C LYS A 321 -33.73 23.10 0.91
N ILE A 322 -32.49 23.26 1.34
CA ILE A 322 -31.74 22.32 2.18
C ILE A 322 -30.87 23.05 3.19
N PRO A 323 -30.57 22.45 4.34
CA PRO A 323 -29.75 23.07 5.37
C PRO A 323 -28.33 23.31 4.90
N VAL A 324 -27.66 24.31 5.48
CA VAL A 324 -26.26 24.65 5.21
C VAL A 324 -25.36 23.51 5.68
N LYS A 325 -24.65 22.88 4.75
CA LYS A 325 -23.56 21.95 5.01
C LYS A 325 -22.29 22.44 4.33
N ARG A 326 -21.13 21.98 4.81
CA ARG A 326 -19.84 22.35 4.20
C ARG A 326 -19.85 22.06 2.69
N ASN A 327 -19.78 23.14 1.91
CA ASN A 327 -19.68 23.10 0.46
C ASN A 327 -18.74 24.20 -0.01
N ARG A 328 -17.76 23.88 -0.81
CA ARG A 328 -16.71 24.83 -1.24
C ARG A 328 -17.25 25.93 -2.14
N PHE A 329 -18.39 25.73 -2.79
CA PHE A 329 -19.01 26.69 -3.69
C PHE A 329 -20.02 27.61 -2.98
N ILE A 330 -20.11 27.58 -1.66
CA ILE A 330 -20.94 28.51 -0.89
C ILE A 330 -20.03 29.55 -0.24
N THR A 331 -20.33 30.82 -0.50
CA THR A 331 -19.77 31.96 0.23
C THR A 331 -20.80 32.44 1.23
N LEU A 332 -20.35 32.63 2.48
CA LEU A 332 -21.14 33.20 3.56
C LEU A 332 -20.57 34.58 3.90
N THR A 333 -21.38 35.63 3.76
CA THR A 333 -21.03 37.00 4.15
C THR A 333 -22.09 37.52 5.13
N GLY A 334 -21.81 37.39 6.43
CA GLY A 334 -22.80 37.57 7.46
C GLY A 334 -23.94 36.56 7.32
N ALA A 335 -25.18 37.06 7.25
CA ALA A 335 -26.37 36.23 7.06
C ALA A 335 -26.66 35.85 5.59
N GLN A 336 -25.93 36.46 4.63
CA GLN A 336 -26.16 36.24 3.20
C GLN A 336 -25.41 34.99 2.73
N LYS A 337 -26.09 34.23 1.86
CA LYS A 337 -25.53 33.04 1.22
C LYS A 337 -25.51 33.27 -0.28
N SER A 338 -24.38 33.02 -0.91
CA SER A 338 -24.25 33.10 -2.37
C SER A 338 -23.45 31.90 -2.91
N VAL A 339 -23.66 31.59 -4.20
CA VAL A 339 -22.82 30.61 -4.90
C VAL A 339 -21.58 31.33 -5.41
N ASN A 340 -20.40 30.76 -5.09
CA ASN A 340 -19.11 31.28 -5.56
C ASN A 340 -18.89 30.90 -7.03
N ARG A 341 -19.36 31.77 -7.94
CA ARG A 341 -19.27 31.56 -9.39
C ARG A 341 -17.83 31.65 -9.91
N ASP A 342 -16.99 32.46 -9.30
CA ASP A 342 -15.57 32.58 -9.69
C ASP A 342 -14.83 31.28 -9.40
N LEU A 343 -15.07 30.68 -8.22
CA LEU A 343 -14.50 29.39 -7.89
C LEU A 343 -15.06 28.26 -8.79
N GLU A 344 -16.33 28.34 -9.18
CA GLU A 344 -16.93 27.41 -10.15
C GLU A 344 -16.24 27.52 -11.52
N ALA A 345 -16.10 28.73 -12.06
CA ALA A 345 -15.46 28.98 -13.35
C ALA A 345 -14.00 28.48 -13.34
N LYS A 346 -13.25 28.82 -12.30
CA LYS A 346 -11.89 28.35 -12.08
C LYS A 346 -11.81 26.80 -12.02
N ALA A 347 -12.70 26.17 -11.25
CA ALA A 347 -12.72 24.71 -11.12
C ALA A 347 -13.05 24.01 -12.46
N LYS A 348 -13.96 24.61 -13.25
CA LYS A 348 -14.29 24.14 -14.62
C LYS A 348 -13.11 24.27 -15.58
N ALA A 349 -12.39 25.40 -15.54
CA ALA A 349 -11.19 25.63 -16.37
C ALA A 349 -10.06 24.65 -16.06
N LEU A 350 -9.94 24.20 -14.81
CA LEU A 350 -8.96 23.20 -14.38
C LEU A 350 -9.41 21.75 -14.58
N ALA A 351 -10.67 21.53 -14.98
CA ALA A 351 -11.18 20.17 -15.14
C ALA A 351 -10.41 19.42 -16.23
N GLY A 352 -9.91 18.22 -15.88
CA GLY A 352 -9.14 17.38 -16.78
C GLY A 352 -7.62 17.60 -16.75
N TRP A 353 -7.16 18.72 -16.22
CA TRP A 353 -5.74 19.00 -16.10
C TRP A 353 -5.12 18.37 -14.85
N LYS A 354 -3.90 17.87 -14.98
CA LYS A 354 -3.03 17.45 -13.88
C LYS A 354 -1.60 17.89 -14.15
N GLY A 355 -0.95 18.45 -13.13
CA GLY A 355 0.43 18.88 -13.19
C GLY A 355 1.39 17.81 -12.65
N TYR A 356 2.58 17.79 -13.23
CA TYR A 356 3.71 16.97 -12.81
C TYR A 356 4.95 17.83 -12.84
N ILE A 357 5.73 17.83 -11.77
CA ILE A 357 6.96 18.61 -11.66
C ILE A 357 8.17 17.69 -11.49
N THR A 358 9.28 18.05 -12.11
CA THR A 358 10.53 17.31 -12.04
C THR A 358 11.73 18.24 -12.14
N ASN A 359 12.86 17.85 -11.53
CA ASN A 359 14.17 18.45 -11.67
C ASN A 359 15.13 17.63 -12.56
N LEU A 360 14.60 16.65 -13.28
CA LEU A 360 15.38 15.91 -14.29
C LEU A 360 15.81 16.85 -15.42
N ALA A 361 16.98 16.63 -15.99
CA ALA A 361 17.43 17.38 -17.15
C ALA A 361 16.75 16.84 -18.42
N ASP A 362 15.97 17.71 -19.07
CA ASP A 362 15.28 17.46 -20.35
C ASP A 362 14.56 16.09 -20.46
N PRO A 363 13.69 15.71 -19.51
CA PRO A 363 13.00 14.46 -19.57
C PRO A 363 11.84 14.51 -20.57
N ARG A 364 11.58 13.42 -21.28
CA ARG A 364 10.38 13.32 -22.11
C ARG A 364 9.12 13.32 -21.25
N PRO A 365 8.05 14.05 -21.66
CA PRO A 365 6.80 14.12 -20.90
C PRO A 365 6.20 12.73 -20.57
N GLU A 366 6.28 11.81 -21.55
CA GLU A 366 5.74 10.45 -21.42
C GLU A 366 6.43 9.67 -20.31
N TYR A 367 7.76 9.85 -20.15
CA TYR A 367 8.53 9.22 -19.09
C TYR A 367 8.08 9.73 -17.72
N VAL A 368 8.00 11.07 -17.55
CA VAL A 368 7.61 11.69 -16.28
C VAL A 368 6.19 11.28 -15.88
N ILE A 369 5.26 11.36 -16.82
CA ILE A 369 3.85 11.02 -16.59
C ILE A 369 3.70 9.52 -16.33
N GLY A 370 4.40 8.68 -17.11
CA GLY A 370 4.42 7.24 -16.95
C GLY A 370 4.97 6.82 -15.58
N ALA A 371 6.10 7.37 -15.17
CA ALA A 371 6.71 7.13 -13.87
C ALA A 371 5.76 7.53 -12.72
N TYR A 372 5.13 8.71 -12.82
CA TYR A 372 4.16 9.12 -11.82
C TYR A 372 2.95 8.18 -11.74
N HIS A 373 2.49 7.67 -12.87
CA HIS A 373 1.39 6.72 -12.86
C HIS A 373 1.73 5.39 -12.18
N GLN A 374 3.01 5.07 -12.01
CA GLN A 374 3.42 3.85 -11.29
C GLN A 374 3.16 3.91 -9.78
N LEU A 375 2.83 5.08 -9.21
CA LEU A 375 2.49 5.21 -7.78
C LEU A 375 1.37 4.26 -7.31
N TRP A 376 0.47 3.81 -8.19
CA TRP A 376 -0.52 2.81 -7.83
C TRP A 376 0.12 1.46 -7.40
N GLN A 377 1.35 1.18 -7.81
CA GLN A 377 2.06 -0.04 -7.45
C GLN A 377 2.44 -0.04 -5.95
N ILE A 378 2.94 1.10 -5.43
CA ILE A 378 3.24 1.21 -4.00
C ILE A 378 1.95 1.23 -3.16
N GLU A 379 0.87 1.84 -3.67
CA GLU A 379 -0.45 1.77 -3.03
C GLU A 379 -0.95 0.31 -2.94
N LYS A 380 -0.71 -0.49 -3.98
CA LYS A 380 -1.02 -1.93 -3.99
C LYS A 380 -0.20 -2.68 -2.93
N SER A 381 1.10 -2.37 -2.80
CA SER A 381 1.97 -2.97 -1.78
C SER A 381 1.53 -2.61 -0.36
N PHE A 382 1.13 -1.36 -0.11
CA PHE A 382 0.52 -0.98 1.16
C PHE A 382 -0.81 -1.69 1.44
N ARG A 383 -1.66 -1.86 0.43
CA ARG A 383 -2.91 -2.59 0.58
C ARG A 383 -2.63 -4.03 0.96
N MET A 384 -1.73 -4.71 0.25
CA MET A 384 -1.31 -6.07 0.56
C MET A 384 -0.77 -6.18 1.99
N SER A 385 0.12 -5.28 2.41
CA SER A 385 0.63 -5.26 3.78
C SER A 385 -0.48 -5.14 4.83
N LYS A 386 -1.46 -4.24 4.60
CA LYS A 386 -2.52 -3.95 5.57
C LYS A 386 -3.63 -5.00 5.61
N SER A 387 -4.04 -5.50 4.44
CA SER A 387 -5.19 -6.38 4.28
C SER A 387 -4.78 -7.85 4.26
N ASP A 388 -3.86 -8.20 3.36
CA ASP A 388 -3.52 -9.59 3.10
C ASP A 388 -2.53 -10.11 4.15
N LEU A 389 -1.52 -9.31 4.50
CA LEU A 389 -0.54 -9.63 5.53
C LEU A 389 -0.95 -9.15 6.93
N LYS A 390 -2.12 -8.53 7.09
CA LYS A 390 -2.65 -8.02 8.37
C LYS A 390 -1.59 -7.28 9.22
N ALA A 391 -0.88 -6.32 8.60
CA ALA A 391 0.06 -5.48 9.34
C ALA A 391 -0.63 -4.67 10.45
N ARG A 392 -1.95 -4.52 10.40
CA ARG A 392 -2.79 -3.84 11.38
C ARG A 392 -4.09 -4.60 11.67
N PRO A 393 -4.69 -4.46 12.88
CA PRO A 393 -4.19 -3.71 14.03
C PRO A 393 -2.90 -4.33 14.60
N ILE A 394 -2.06 -3.49 15.23
CA ILE A 394 -0.85 -3.94 15.90
C ILE A 394 -1.15 -4.12 17.39
N TYR A 395 -0.94 -5.33 17.89
CA TYR A 395 -1.17 -5.67 19.31
C TYR A 395 0.08 -5.58 20.18
N HIS A 396 1.20 -5.14 19.62
CA HIS A 396 2.44 -4.95 20.36
C HIS A 396 2.45 -3.59 21.06
N HIS A 397 3.00 -3.58 22.30
CA HIS A 397 3.07 -2.37 23.11
C HIS A 397 4.48 -1.79 23.19
N LEU A 398 5.52 -2.62 23.04
CA LEU A 398 6.89 -2.19 23.08
C LEU A 398 7.37 -1.78 21.68
N LYS A 399 8.12 -0.69 21.59
CA LYS A 399 8.70 -0.18 20.34
C LYS A 399 9.45 -1.27 19.59
N ASP A 400 10.34 -2.01 20.23
CA ASP A 400 11.11 -3.09 19.60
C ASP A 400 10.21 -4.18 19.01
N SER A 401 9.12 -4.53 19.70
CA SER A 401 8.17 -5.51 19.17
C SER A 401 7.39 -5.00 17.96
N ILE A 402 7.13 -3.68 17.91
CA ILE A 402 6.51 -3.01 16.77
C ILE A 402 7.49 -3.00 15.59
N GLU A 403 8.74 -2.59 15.83
CA GLU A 403 9.79 -2.55 14.81
C GLU A 403 10.07 -3.95 14.23
N ALA A 404 10.17 -4.98 15.09
CA ALA A 404 10.30 -6.37 14.66
C ALA A 404 9.10 -6.84 13.81
N HIS A 405 7.88 -6.45 14.21
CA HIS A 405 6.67 -6.75 13.44
C HIS A 405 6.74 -6.14 12.04
N LEU A 406 7.17 -4.89 11.92
CA LEU A 406 7.33 -4.21 10.63
C LEU A 406 8.39 -4.89 9.75
N THR A 407 9.51 -5.31 10.34
CA THR A 407 10.56 -6.05 9.62
C THR A 407 10.03 -7.38 9.06
N ILE A 408 9.27 -8.12 9.86
CA ILE A 408 8.64 -9.39 9.43
C ILE A 408 7.61 -9.14 8.31
N VAL A 409 6.76 -8.11 8.44
CA VAL A 409 5.77 -7.75 7.42
C VAL A 409 6.45 -7.30 6.13
N PHE A 410 7.53 -6.53 6.23
CA PHE A 410 8.31 -6.08 5.08
C PHE A 410 8.92 -7.27 4.31
N ALA A 411 9.54 -8.21 5.02
CA ALA A 411 10.08 -9.42 4.41
C ALA A 411 8.97 -10.29 3.78
N ALA A 412 7.83 -10.44 4.47
CA ALA A 412 6.68 -11.17 3.93
C ALA A 412 6.11 -10.48 2.67
N LEU A 413 6.06 -9.15 2.65
CA LEU A 413 5.66 -8.39 1.45
C LEU A 413 6.61 -8.66 0.28
N ALA A 414 7.90 -8.72 0.51
CA ALA A 414 8.89 -9.02 -0.53
C ALA A 414 8.71 -10.42 -1.11
N VAL A 415 8.47 -11.43 -0.27
CA VAL A 415 8.20 -12.80 -0.73
C VAL A 415 6.89 -12.90 -1.52
N ALA A 416 5.89 -12.06 -1.18
CA ALA A 416 4.58 -12.04 -1.84
C ALA A 416 4.57 -11.27 -3.17
N ARG A 417 5.57 -10.45 -3.42
CA ARG A 417 5.68 -9.57 -4.62
C ARG A 417 6.59 -10.15 -5.67
#